data_eac7c8edca1e17de1acc42ebafc99ffe
#
_entry.id   eac7c8edca1e17de1acc42ebafc99ffe
#
_cell.length_a   1.000
_cell.length_b   1.000
_cell.length_c   1.000
_cell.angle_alpha   90.00
_cell.angle_beta   90.00
_cell.angle_gamma   90.00
#
_symmetry.space_group_name_H-M   'P 1'
#
loop_
_entity.id
_entity.type
_entity.pdbx_description
1 polymer ?
#
loop_
_entity_poly.entity_id
_entity_poly.type
_entity_poly.pdbx_seq_one_letter_code
_entity_poly.pdbx_strand_id
1 'polypeptide(L)'
;DFASRDAQMFADYAREKLGIADNNIKILTDTEASETAILRALKVWLPKAVKPDTTDLYVFYAGHGMPTSDGSSAYLVPYDGDIQLLEDTAISRKRFFDEISATKPRSAIFFFDNCYSGATRSEQQLLAARPLTIKVEETDVPDNYLVFAAGETDQIAGVEPEVKHGRFSYFVFKGLEGEADANHDGKISAGELHAYVRESVGRFSAGAQTPTMLGD
;
A
#
# COMPACT_ATOMS: atom_id res chain seq x y z
N ASP A 1 11.34 -11.73 -1.34
CA ASP A 1 10.31 -10.72 -1.14
C ASP A 1 10.34 -10.24 0.29
N PHE A 2 10.24 -8.91 0.46
CA PHE A 2 10.43 -8.28 1.77
C PHE A 2 9.12 -7.74 2.36
N ALA A 3 7.97 -8.08 1.77
CA ALA A 3 6.65 -7.55 2.14
C ALA A 3 6.30 -7.77 3.62
N SER A 4 6.55 -8.97 4.15
CA SER A 4 6.29 -9.29 5.56
C SER A 4 7.15 -8.45 6.51
N ARG A 5 8.41 -8.23 6.13
CA ARG A 5 9.32 -7.37 6.89
C ARG A 5 8.88 -5.92 6.87
N ASP A 6 8.44 -5.44 5.69
CA ASP A 6 7.96 -4.07 5.54
C ASP A 6 6.69 -3.84 6.36
N ALA A 7 5.75 -4.78 6.34
CA ALA A 7 4.55 -4.72 7.16
C ALA A 7 4.87 -4.72 8.66
N GLN A 8 5.83 -5.55 9.10
CA GLN A 8 6.27 -5.56 10.50
C GLN A 8 6.91 -4.23 10.89
N MET A 9 7.79 -3.69 10.04
CA MET A 9 8.46 -2.42 10.30
C MET A 9 7.47 -1.25 10.37
N PHE A 10 6.43 -1.24 9.53
CA PHE A 10 5.36 -0.25 9.62
C PHE A 10 4.58 -0.36 10.94
N ALA A 11 4.28 -1.58 11.39
CA ALA A 11 3.63 -1.81 12.67
C ALA A 11 4.49 -1.38 13.86
N ASP A 12 5.81 -1.61 13.81
CA ASP A 12 6.75 -1.16 14.83
C ASP A 12 6.82 0.37 14.87
N TYR A 13 6.86 1.03 13.70
CA TYR A 13 6.76 2.48 13.60
C TYR A 13 5.44 3.01 14.22
N ALA A 14 4.31 2.38 13.88
CA ALA A 14 3.00 2.77 14.42
C ALA A 14 2.98 2.68 15.96
N ARG A 15 3.59 1.65 16.52
CA ARG A 15 3.70 1.43 17.96
C ARG A 15 4.63 2.42 18.63
N GLU A 16 5.85 2.56 18.11
CA GLU A 16 6.92 3.30 18.77
C GLU A 16 6.86 4.80 18.54
N LYS A 17 6.45 5.24 17.36
CA LYS A 17 6.44 6.65 16.94
C LYS A 17 5.06 7.29 16.99
N LEU A 18 4.03 6.57 16.56
CA LEU A 18 2.66 7.09 16.62
C LEU A 18 1.95 6.77 17.95
N GLY A 19 2.55 5.93 18.80
CA GLY A 19 1.98 5.58 20.11
C GLY A 19 0.69 4.75 20.01
N ILE A 20 0.50 4.03 18.89
CA ILE A 20 -0.69 3.20 18.69
C ILE A 20 -0.56 1.93 19.55
N ALA A 21 -1.55 1.68 20.39
CA ALA A 21 -1.57 0.52 21.25
C ALA A 21 -1.71 -0.80 20.46
N ASP A 22 -1.10 -1.88 20.92
CA ASP A 22 -1.07 -3.17 20.21
C ASP A 22 -2.45 -3.73 19.86
N ASN A 23 -3.45 -3.53 20.69
CA ASN A 23 -4.83 -3.95 20.41
C ASN A 23 -5.50 -3.18 19.26
N ASN A 24 -4.92 -2.06 18.84
CA ASN A 24 -5.35 -1.24 17.71
C ASN A 24 -4.46 -1.46 16.48
N ILE A 25 -3.52 -2.40 16.53
CA ILE A 25 -2.68 -2.79 15.41
C ILE A 25 -3.10 -4.19 14.94
N LYS A 26 -3.35 -4.34 13.65
CA LYS A 26 -3.64 -5.64 13.03
C LYS A 26 -2.61 -5.90 11.94
N ILE A 27 -1.81 -6.94 12.11
CA ILE A 27 -0.81 -7.40 11.14
C ILE A 27 -1.29 -8.72 10.56
N LEU A 28 -1.17 -8.87 9.26
CA LEU A 28 -1.35 -10.12 8.53
C LEU A 28 -0.17 -10.26 7.57
N THR A 29 0.60 -11.33 7.68
CA THR A 29 1.78 -11.57 6.86
C THR A 29 1.80 -13.00 6.34
N ASP A 30 2.37 -13.19 5.17
CA ASP A 30 2.56 -14.50 4.55
C ASP A 30 1.26 -15.34 4.60
N THR A 31 1.31 -16.55 5.11
CA THR A 31 0.15 -17.47 5.18
C THR A 31 -1.03 -16.94 6.00
N GLU A 32 -0.81 -15.96 6.87
CA GLU A 32 -1.87 -15.31 7.63
C GLU A 32 -2.61 -14.24 6.82
N ALA A 33 -2.05 -13.79 5.70
CA ALA A 33 -2.64 -12.79 4.81
C ALA A 33 -3.54 -13.42 3.73
N SER A 34 -4.35 -14.42 4.10
CA SER A 34 -5.35 -15.02 3.21
C SER A 34 -6.51 -14.06 2.93
N GLU A 35 -7.23 -14.26 1.81
CA GLU A 35 -8.43 -13.46 1.49
C GLU A 35 -9.40 -13.42 2.66
N THR A 36 -9.72 -14.60 3.22
CA THR A 36 -10.63 -14.71 4.37
C THR A 36 -10.12 -13.94 5.59
N ALA A 37 -8.83 -13.97 5.87
CA ALA A 37 -8.25 -13.28 7.02
C ALA A 37 -8.29 -11.76 6.83
N ILE A 38 -8.00 -11.26 5.62
CA ILE A 38 -8.10 -9.83 5.29
C ILE A 38 -9.55 -9.37 5.41
N LEU A 39 -10.51 -10.11 4.83
CA LEU A 39 -11.94 -9.77 4.94
C LEU A 39 -12.42 -9.81 6.38
N ARG A 40 -11.93 -10.74 7.21
CA ARG A 40 -12.24 -10.77 8.63
C ARG A 40 -11.66 -9.56 9.37
N ALA A 41 -10.46 -9.12 9.01
CA ALA A 41 -9.88 -7.89 9.55
C ALA A 41 -10.74 -6.68 9.20
N LEU A 42 -11.16 -6.54 7.95
CA LEU A 42 -11.98 -5.42 7.48
C LEU A 42 -13.39 -5.41 8.08
N LYS A 43 -14.06 -6.58 8.12
CA LYS A 43 -15.50 -6.67 8.47
C LYS A 43 -15.76 -6.95 9.96
N VAL A 44 -14.80 -7.51 10.69
CA VAL A 44 -15.02 -7.95 12.07
C VAL A 44 -14.14 -7.22 13.06
N TRP A 45 -12.85 -7.06 12.75
CA TRP A 45 -11.92 -6.39 13.66
C TRP A 45 -11.98 -4.86 13.51
N LEU A 46 -11.90 -4.34 12.29
CA LEU A 46 -11.84 -2.90 12.02
C LEU A 46 -13.05 -2.13 12.59
N PRO A 47 -14.32 -2.59 12.43
CA PRO A 47 -15.47 -1.90 13.03
C PRO A 47 -15.45 -1.83 14.55
N LYS A 48 -14.66 -2.70 15.22
CA LYS A 48 -14.49 -2.64 16.68
C LYS A 48 -13.35 -1.72 17.10
N ALA A 49 -12.35 -1.55 16.25
CA ALA A 49 -11.20 -0.70 16.50
C ALA A 49 -11.48 0.78 16.15
N VAL A 50 -12.31 1.04 15.14
CA VAL A 50 -12.65 2.39 14.69
C VAL A 50 -13.80 2.97 15.47
N LYS A 51 -13.59 4.16 16.01
CA LYS A 51 -14.67 5.04 16.53
C LYS A 51 -15.03 6.02 15.41
N PRO A 52 -16.26 5.99 14.90
CA PRO A 52 -16.68 6.86 13.80
C PRO A 52 -16.33 8.33 14.03
N ASP A 53 -15.91 9.01 12.98
CA ASP A 53 -15.58 10.44 12.93
C ASP A 53 -14.50 10.90 13.92
N THR A 54 -13.80 9.96 14.58
CA THR A 54 -12.79 10.25 15.61
C THR A 54 -11.45 9.59 15.33
N THR A 55 -11.47 8.37 14.78
CA THR A 55 -10.25 7.58 14.57
C THR A 55 -9.55 7.95 13.28
N ASP A 56 -8.25 8.22 13.35
CA ASP A 56 -7.38 8.25 12.18
C ASP A 56 -6.85 6.84 11.94
N LEU A 57 -6.92 6.40 10.68
CA LEU A 57 -6.55 5.06 10.28
C LEU A 57 -5.28 5.11 9.42
N TYR A 58 -4.34 4.23 9.70
CA TYR A 58 -3.15 3.99 8.87
C TYR A 58 -3.23 2.58 8.30
N VAL A 59 -3.08 2.48 6.99
CA VAL A 59 -3.16 1.22 6.25
C VAL A 59 -1.90 1.04 5.43
N PHE A 60 -1.22 -0.08 5.61
CA PHE A 60 -0.06 -0.45 4.83
C PHE A 60 -0.31 -1.77 4.12
N TYR A 61 -0.06 -1.82 2.84
CA TYR A 61 -0.12 -3.04 2.04
C TYR A 61 1.14 -3.17 1.21
N ALA A 62 1.85 -4.28 1.37
CA ALA A 62 2.96 -4.68 0.51
C ALA A 62 2.69 -6.08 -0.06
N GLY A 63 2.69 -6.20 -1.37
CA GLY A 63 2.36 -7.48 -2.01
C GLY A 63 2.13 -7.34 -3.51
N HIS A 64 1.37 -8.28 -4.06
CA HIS A 64 1.00 -8.24 -5.47
C HIS A 64 -0.29 -7.45 -5.68
N GLY A 65 -0.29 -6.63 -6.73
CA GLY A 65 -1.49 -6.03 -7.29
C GLY A 65 -1.71 -6.51 -8.71
N MET A 66 -2.93 -6.63 -9.13
CA MET A 66 -3.28 -7.09 -10.47
C MET A 66 -4.44 -6.26 -11.03
N PRO A 67 -4.33 -5.71 -12.25
CA PRO A 67 -5.45 -5.10 -12.92
C PRO A 67 -6.33 -6.15 -13.58
N THR A 68 -7.59 -5.84 -13.82
CA THR A 68 -8.40 -6.57 -14.81
C THR A 68 -7.84 -6.37 -16.21
N SER A 69 -8.16 -7.28 -17.13
CA SER A 69 -7.65 -7.24 -18.51
C SER A 69 -8.05 -5.98 -19.29
N ASP A 70 -9.15 -5.33 -18.90
CA ASP A 70 -9.65 -4.08 -19.48
C ASP A 70 -9.17 -2.83 -18.70
N GLY A 71 -8.46 -3.00 -17.60
CA GLY A 71 -7.99 -1.89 -16.76
C GLY A 71 -9.07 -1.21 -15.91
N SER A 72 -10.31 -1.71 -15.91
CA SER A 72 -11.42 -1.09 -15.20
C SER A 72 -11.32 -1.24 -13.68
N SER A 73 -10.55 -2.21 -13.19
CA SER A 73 -10.41 -2.51 -11.77
C SER A 73 -8.99 -2.93 -11.41
N ALA A 74 -8.60 -2.66 -10.17
CA ALA A 74 -7.36 -3.11 -9.57
C ALA A 74 -7.64 -3.99 -8.36
N TYR A 75 -6.88 -5.05 -8.19
CA TYR A 75 -7.02 -6.03 -7.12
C TYR A 75 -5.77 -6.11 -6.26
N LEU A 76 -5.96 -6.25 -4.97
CA LEU A 76 -4.95 -6.67 -4.01
C LEU A 76 -5.00 -8.20 -3.95
N VAL A 77 -3.88 -8.85 -4.22
CA VAL A 77 -3.80 -10.32 -4.29
C VAL A 77 -3.35 -10.86 -2.92
N PRO A 78 -4.22 -11.59 -2.19
CA PRO A 78 -3.87 -12.23 -0.92
C PRO A 78 -2.83 -13.34 -1.10
N TYR A 79 -2.34 -13.88 0.00
CA TYR A 79 -1.37 -14.99 -0.03
C TYR A 79 -1.90 -16.23 -0.77
N ASP A 80 -3.19 -16.52 -0.62
CA ASP A 80 -3.91 -17.63 -1.26
C ASP A 80 -4.63 -17.24 -2.55
N GLY A 81 -4.37 -16.02 -3.07
CA GLY A 81 -5.01 -15.54 -4.28
C GLY A 81 -4.48 -16.22 -5.54
N ASP A 82 -5.39 -16.55 -6.46
CA ASP A 82 -5.09 -17.11 -7.77
C ASP A 82 -5.36 -16.06 -8.86
N ILE A 83 -4.32 -15.68 -9.59
CA ILE A 83 -4.41 -14.66 -10.66
C ILE A 83 -5.30 -15.10 -11.84
N GLN A 84 -5.54 -16.40 -12.02
CA GLN A 84 -6.46 -16.91 -13.05
C GLN A 84 -7.93 -16.82 -12.59
N LEU A 85 -8.15 -16.72 -11.27
CA LEU A 85 -9.46 -16.56 -10.62
C LEU A 85 -9.49 -15.25 -9.81
N LEU A 86 -9.00 -14.16 -10.41
CA LEU A 86 -8.74 -12.90 -9.73
C LEU A 86 -9.99 -12.32 -9.03
N GLU A 87 -11.14 -12.36 -9.70
CA GLU A 87 -12.39 -11.83 -9.17
C GLU A 87 -12.93 -12.65 -7.98
N ASP A 88 -12.60 -13.94 -7.92
CA ASP A 88 -13.05 -14.86 -6.88
C ASP A 88 -12.12 -14.96 -5.68
N THR A 89 -10.82 -14.69 -5.88
CA THR A 89 -9.76 -14.97 -4.89
C THR A 89 -8.95 -13.75 -4.48
N ALA A 90 -9.25 -12.58 -5.05
CA ALA A 90 -8.57 -11.33 -4.71
C ALA A 90 -9.56 -10.24 -4.27
N ILE A 91 -9.05 -9.21 -3.64
CA ILE A 91 -9.87 -8.12 -3.11
C ILE A 91 -9.73 -6.90 -4.02
N SER A 92 -10.82 -6.50 -4.70
CA SER A 92 -10.78 -5.27 -5.49
C SER A 92 -10.46 -4.06 -4.60
N ARG A 93 -9.67 -3.13 -5.11
CA ARG A 93 -9.30 -1.89 -4.39
C ARG A 93 -10.56 -1.09 -4.00
N LYS A 94 -11.57 -1.10 -4.87
CA LYS A 94 -12.87 -0.49 -4.55
C LYS A 94 -13.51 -1.13 -3.34
N ARG A 95 -13.64 -2.48 -3.31
CA ARG A 95 -14.21 -3.20 -2.15
C ARG A 95 -13.41 -2.91 -0.89
N PHE A 96 -12.07 -2.86 -1.00
CA PHE A 96 -11.20 -2.55 0.14
C PHE A 96 -11.50 -1.17 0.73
N PHE A 97 -11.65 -0.14 -0.10
CA PHE A 97 -12.04 1.20 0.34
C PHE A 97 -13.47 1.25 0.86
N ASP A 98 -14.43 0.59 0.22
CA ASP A 98 -15.84 0.56 0.65
C ASP A 98 -15.96 -0.01 2.08
N GLU A 99 -15.27 -1.12 2.38
CA GLU A 99 -15.31 -1.76 3.71
C GLU A 99 -14.69 -0.85 4.79
N ILE A 100 -13.63 -0.10 4.46
CA ILE A 100 -13.03 0.86 5.38
C ILE A 100 -13.94 2.07 5.56
N SER A 101 -14.50 2.62 4.50
CA SER A 101 -15.41 3.76 4.53
C SER A 101 -16.69 3.47 5.31
N ALA A 102 -17.16 2.22 5.30
CA ALA A 102 -18.31 1.80 6.10
C ALA A 102 -18.08 1.98 7.62
N THR A 103 -16.81 2.00 8.08
CA THR A 103 -16.47 2.24 9.50
C THR A 103 -16.44 3.74 9.87
N LYS A 104 -16.49 4.64 8.87
CA LYS A 104 -16.48 6.11 9.02
C LYS A 104 -15.27 6.61 9.82
N PRO A 105 -14.03 6.33 9.43
CA PRO A 105 -12.88 6.92 10.08
C PRO A 105 -12.87 8.44 9.84
N ARG A 106 -12.28 9.22 10.76
CA ARG A 106 -12.06 10.66 10.58
C ARG A 106 -11.17 10.93 9.38
N SER A 107 -10.10 10.16 9.26
CA SER A 107 -9.19 10.16 8.11
C SER A 107 -8.58 8.77 7.92
N ALA A 108 -8.10 8.48 6.71
CA ALA A 108 -7.33 7.28 6.45
C ALA A 108 -6.14 7.58 5.53
N ILE A 109 -4.96 7.10 5.93
CA ILE A 109 -3.72 7.20 5.14
C ILE A 109 -3.31 5.80 4.72
N PHE A 110 -3.16 5.63 3.41
CA PHE A 110 -2.79 4.37 2.79
C PHE A 110 -1.40 4.42 2.21
N PHE A 111 -0.64 3.36 2.41
CA PHE A 111 0.65 3.11 1.78
C PHE A 111 0.57 1.80 1.00
N PHE A 112 0.57 1.89 -0.31
CA PHE A 112 0.50 0.73 -1.21
C PHE A 112 1.86 0.48 -1.88
N ASP A 113 2.60 -0.51 -1.38
CA ASP A 113 3.83 -1.01 -2.00
C ASP A 113 3.53 -2.22 -2.88
N ASN A 114 2.85 -1.97 -3.98
CA ASN A 114 2.48 -2.98 -4.96
C ASN A 114 2.53 -2.43 -6.38
N CYS A 115 2.57 -3.34 -7.36
CA CYS A 115 2.46 -3.01 -8.79
C CYS A 115 1.09 -3.42 -9.31
N TYR A 116 0.60 -2.71 -10.32
CA TYR A 116 -0.56 -3.13 -11.11
C TYR A 116 -0.19 -3.45 -12.56
N SER A 117 1.10 -3.60 -12.87
CA SER A 117 1.58 -3.89 -14.22
C SER A 117 1.45 -5.36 -14.64
N GLY A 118 0.93 -6.23 -13.78
CA GLY A 118 0.89 -7.67 -14.03
C GLY A 118 2.27 -8.36 -13.99
N ALA A 119 3.34 -7.62 -13.61
CA ALA A 119 4.69 -8.14 -13.45
C ALA A 119 5.01 -8.40 -11.96
N THR A 120 5.87 -9.37 -11.68
CA THR A 120 6.37 -9.62 -10.32
C THR A 120 7.66 -8.87 -10.06
N ARG A 121 7.96 -8.60 -8.79
CA ARG A 121 9.23 -8.03 -8.33
C ARG A 121 10.44 -8.92 -8.62
N SER A 122 10.24 -10.20 -8.94
CA SER A 122 11.28 -11.20 -9.20
C SER A 122 11.53 -11.48 -10.69
N GLU A 123 11.15 -10.59 -11.61
CA GLU A 123 11.28 -10.76 -13.07
C GLU A 123 10.49 -11.94 -13.66
N GLN A 124 9.79 -12.73 -12.86
CA GLN A 124 8.87 -13.73 -13.37
C GLN A 124 7.55 -13.05 -13.76
N GLN A 125 7.30 -12.95 -15.05
CA GLN A 125 6.02 -12.51 -15.57
C GLN A 125 4.94 -13.50 -15.15
N LEU A 126 4.00 -13.04 -14.29
CA LEU A 126 2.84 -13.84 -13.91
C LEU A 126 1.91 -14.14 -15.10
N LEU A 127 1.99 -13.33 -16.15
CA LEU A 127 1.26 -13.53 -17.40
C LEU A 127 2.26 -13.79 -18.53
N ALA A 128 2.21 -14.97 -19.11
CA ALA A 128 3.08 -15.42 -20.21
C ALA A 128 2.82 -14.75 -21.56
N ALA A 129 2.17 -13.59 -21.60
CA ALA A 129 1.85 -12.90 -22.84
C ALA A 129 2.01 -11.39 -22.69
N ARG A 130 2.98 -10.83 -23.40
CA ARG A 130 3.29 -9.41 -23.65
C ARG A 130 3.08 -8.49 -22.43
N PRO A 131 4.01 -7.58 -22.14
CA PRO A 131 3.74 -6.49 -21.19
C PRO A 131 2.61 -5.62 -21.79
N LEU A 132 1.39 -5.94 -21.43
CA LEU A 132 0.27 -5.05 -21.64
C LEU A 132 0.42 -3.98 -20.57
N THR A 133 0.76 -2.79 -20.97
CA THR A 133 0.66 -1.60 -20.13
C THR A 133 -0.84 -1.31 -19.97
N ILE A 134 -1.44 -1.97 -18.98
CA ILE A 134 -2.85 -1.74 -18.65
C ILE A 134 -2.86 -0.55 -17.70
N LYS A 135 -3.36 0.59 -18.18
CA LYS A 135 -3.59 1.74 -17.32
C LYS A 135 -4.87 1.50 -16.54
N VAL A 136 -4.73 1.33 -15.23
CA VAL A 136 -5.88 1.17 -14.33
C VAL A 136 -6.56 2.52 -14.16
N GLU A 137 -7.90 2.58 -14.32
CA GLU A 137 -8.66 3.75 -13.93
C GLU A 137 -8.49 4.00 -12.42
N GLU A 138 -8.21 5.23 -12.06
CA GLU A 138 -8.07 5.59 -10.65
C GLU A 138 -9.42 5.39 -9.96
N THR A 139 -9.39 4.61 -8.87
CA THR A 139 -10.57 4.48 -8.01
C THR A 139 -10.78 5.83 -7.32
N ASP A 140 -12.01 6.32 -7.30
CA ASP A 140 -12.37 7.50 -6.53
C ASP A 140 -11.90 7.33 -5.09
N VAL A 141 -11.06 8.24 -4.65
CA VAL A 141 -10.55 8.27 -3.28
C VAL A 141 -11.46 9.21 -2.48
N PRO A 142 -12.06 8.76 -1.37
CA PRO A 142 -12.85 9.65 -0.52
C PRO A 142 -12.05 10.88 -0.06
N ASP A 143 -12.72 12.03 0.09
CA ASP A 143 -12.08 13.33 0.42
C ASP A 143 -11.24 13.32 1.70
N ASN A 144 -11.54 12.42 2.65
CA ASN A 144 -10.81 12.25 3.89
C ASN A 144 -9.73 11.17 3.85
N TYR A 145 -9.38 10.68 2.64
CA TYR A 145 -8.36 9.66 2.44
C TYR A 145 -7.16 10.21 1.69
N LEU A 146 -5.98 9.74 2.09
CA LEU A 146 -4.72 10.03 1.44
C LEU A 146 -4.05 8.71 1.04
N VAL A 147 -3.70 8.56 -0.22
CA VAL A 147 -3.14 7.32 -0.76
C VAL A 147 -1.75 7.58 -1.33
N PHE A 148 -0.73 6.99 -0.72
CA PHE A 148 0.61 6.90 -1.29
C PHE A 148 0.77 5.56 -1.99
N ALA A 149 1.19 5.56 -3.25
CA ALA A 149 1.44 4.37 -4.03
C ALA A 149 2.89 4.31 -4.55
N ALA A 150 3.41 3.09 -4.64
CA ALA A 150 4.81 2.84 -4.98
C ALA A 150 5.21 3.32 -6.38
N GLY A 151 4.26 3.44 -7.29
CA GLY A 151 4.50 3.87 -8.67
C GLY A 151 3.21 4.17 -9.39
N GLU A 152 3.32 4.66 -10.62
CA GLU A 152 2.19 4.77 -11.54
C GLU A 152 1.67 3.37 -11.90
N THR A 153 0.45 3.29 -12.41
CA THR A 153 -0.28 2.03 -12.61
C THR A 153 0.37 1.06 -13.60
N ASP A 154 1.30 1.54 -14.43
CA ASP A 154 2.06 0.79 -15.42
C ASP A 154 3.52 0.48 -15.00
N GLN A 155 3.93 0.91 -13.81
CA GLN A 155 5.29 0.74 -13.31
C GLN A 155 5.43 -0.45 -12.36
N ILE A 156 6.66 -0.99 -12.28
CA ILE A 156 7.00 -2.07 -11.36
C ILE A 156 7.58 -1.48 -10.08
N ALA A 157 7.00 -1.83 -8.93
CA ALA A 157 7.59 -1.52 -7.63
C ALA A 157 8.86 -2.35 -7.42
N GLY A 158 10.01 -1.68 -7.36
CA GLY A 158 11.31 -2.30 -7.18
C GLY A 158 11.59 -2.69 -5.72
N VAL A 159 12.67 -3.44 -5.54
CA VAL A 159 13.22 -3.80 -4.23
C VAL A 159 14.62 -3.24 -4.06
N GLU A 160 15.03 -3.04 -2.81
CA GLU A 160 16.40 -2.72 -2.41
C GLU A 160 17.02 -3.92 -1.68
N PRO A 161 17.72 -4.82 -2.39
CA PRO A 161 18.20 -6.08 -1.84
C PRO A 161 19.21 -5.89 -0.70
N GLU A 162 20.03 -4.84 -0.75
CA GLU A 162 21.06 -4.55 0.26
C GLU A 162 20.45 -4.26 1.63
N VAL A 163 19.31 -3.57 1.67
CA VAL A 163 18.60 -3.25 2.91
C VAL A 163 17.41 -4.19 3.16
N LYS A 164 17.08 -5.06 2.21
CA LYS A 164 16.00 -6.07 2.31
C LYS A 164 14.62 -5.46 2.52
N HIS A 165 14.28 -4.47 1.71
CA HIS A 165 12.99 -3.77 1.71
C HIS A 165 12.46 -3.59 0.29
N GLY A 166 11.14 -3.37 0.16
CA GLY A 166 10.59 -2.70 -1.00
C GLY A 166 11.18 -1.30 -1.11
N ARG A 167 11.54 -0.85 -2.32
CA ARG A 167 12.15 0.46 -2.51
C ARG A 167 11.27 1.59 -1.99
N PHE A 168 9.98 1.55 -2.32
CA PHE A 168 9.02 2.53 -1.84
C PHE A 168 8.92 2.50 -0.31
N SER A 169 8.71 1.31 0.29
CA SER A 169 8.63 1.14 1.73
C SER A 169 9.87 1.66 2.45
N TYR A 170 11.06 1.36 1.94
CA TYR A 170 12.31 1.86 2.52
C TYR A 170 12.34 3.38 2.62
N PHE A 171 12.02 4.09 1.52
CA PHE A 171 12.03 5.55 1.54
C PHE A 171 10.86 6.16 2.30
N VAL A 172 9.69 5.49 2.35
CA VAL A 172 8.61 5.92 3.27
C VAL A 172 9.10 5.89 4.72
N PHE A 173 9.73 4.80 5.16
CA PHE A 173 10.24 4.71 6.54
C PHE A 173 11.31 5.74 6.82
N LYS A 174 12.27 5.93 5.92
CA LYS A 174 13.29 6.98 6.04
C LYS A 174 12.70 8.38 6.13
N GLY A 175 11.73 8.68 5.29
CA GLY A 175 11.02 9.95 5.33
C GLY A 175 10.30 10.15 6.67
N LEU A 176 9.58 9.14 7.15
CA LEU A 176 8.87 9.17 8.44
C LEU A 176 9.83 9.23 9.66
N GLU A 177 11.09 8.76 9.53
CA GLU A 177 12.12 8.90 10.54
C GLU A 177 12.74 10.30 10.63
N GLY A 178 12.37 11.21 9.71
CA GLY A 178 12.77 12.62 9.73
C GLY A 178 13.45 13.11 8.45
N GLU A 179 13.87 12.23 7.53
CA GLU A 179 14.54 12.66 6.31
C GLU A 179 13.66 13.48 5.36
N ALA A 180 12.32 13.38 5.51
CA ALA A 180 11.36 14.16 4.74
C ALA A 180 11.07 15.55 5.33
N ASP A 181 11.53 15.89 6.53
CA ASP A 181 11.34 17.21 7.17
C ASP A 181 12.19 18.29 6.47
N ALA A 182 11.67 18.79 5.35
CA ALA A 182 12.40 19.73 4.49
C ALA A 182 12.49 21.14 5.09
N ASN A 183 11.51 21.54 5.91
CA ASN A 183 11.44 22.86 6.53
C ASN A 183 12.05 22.89 7.94
N HIS A 184 12.43 21.73 8.51
CA HIS A 184 13.02 21.55 9.83
C HIS A 184 12.12 22.02 10.99
N ASP A 185 10.81 21.85 10.85
CA ASP A 185 9.83 22.20 11.90
C ASP A 185 9.55 21.06 12.90
N GLY A 186 10.19 19.89 12.68
CA GLY A 186 10.04 18.69 13.50
C GLY A 186 8.75 17.91 13.21
N LYS A 187 8.08 18.21 12.09
CA LYS A 187 6.89 17.51 11.62
C LYS A 187 7.10 17.10 10.16
N ILE A 188 6.35 16.09 9.74
CA ILE A 188 6.37 15.62 8.37
C ILE A 188 4.96 15.75 7.82
N SER A 189 4.77 16.70 6.91
CA SER A 189 3.54 16.84 6.17
C SER A 189 3.45 15.78 5.06
N ALA A 190 2.24 15.52 4.57
CA ALA A 190 2.02 14.61 3.46
C ALA A 190 2.78 15.04 2.19
N GLY A 191 2.80 16.35 1.92
CA GLY A 191 3.53 16.91 0.79
C GLY A 191 5.04 16.71 0.89
N GLU A 192 5.64 16.91 2.06
CA GLU A 192 7.07 16.67 2.30
C GLU A 192 7.42 15.20 2.16
N LEU A 193 6.61 14.30 2.75
CA LEU A 193 6.81 12.86 2.60
C LEU A 193 6.74 12.44 1.14
N HIS A 194 5.71 12.90 0.40
CA HIS A 194 5.56 12.59 -1.02
C HIS A 194 6.75 13.10 -1.85
N ALA A 195 7.15 14.36 -1.66
CA ALA A 195 8.28 14.94 -2.39
C ALA A 195 9.58 14.14 -2.14
N TYR A 196 9.87 13.85 -0.88
CA TYR A 196 11.04 13.06 -0.50
C TYR A 196 11.03 11.65 -1.10
N VAL A 197 9.91 10.92 -0.95
CA VAL A 197 9.77 9.55 -1.46
C VAL A 197 9.86 9.52 -2.98
N ARG A 198 9.18 10.44 -3.67
CA ARG A 198 9.19 10.53 -5.13
C ARG A 198 10.59 10.80 -5.68
N GLU A 199 11.31 11.76 -5.10
CA GLU A 199 12.68 12.07 -5.51
C GLU A 199 13.63 10.91 -5.26
N SER A 200 13.59 10.33 -4.06
CA SER A 200 14.48 9.25 -3.65
C SER A 200 14.26 7.99 -4.47
N VAL A 201 13.02 7.53 -4.60
CA VAL A 201 12.66 6.36 -5.41
C VAL A 201 13.00 6.60 -6.88
N GLY A 202 12.67 7.77 -7.43
CA GLY A 202 12.99 8.12 -8.81
C GLY A 202 14.49 8.06 -9.10
N ARG A 203 15.31 8.60 -8.20
CA ARG A 203 16.78 8.55 -8.32
C ARG A 203 17.32 7.14 -8.25
N PHE A 204 16.89 6.33 -7.28
CA PHE A 204 17.37 4.95 -7.09
C PHE A 204 16.84 3.97 -8.13
N SER A 205 15.70 4.27 -8.77
CA SER A 205 15.17 3.48 -9.87
C SER A 205 15.65 3.92 -11.25
N ALA A 206 16.53 4.92 -11.34
CA ALA A 206 16.90 5.58 -12.58
C ALA A 206 15.67 6.07 -13.41
N GLY A 207 14.62 6.52 -12.73
CA GLY A 207 13.36 7.00 -13.31
C GLY A 207 12.34 5.91 -13.67
N ALA A 208 12.64 4.64 -13.38
CA ALA A 208 11.74 3.54 -13.72
C ALA A 208 10.53 3.39 -12.76
N GLN A 209 10.56 4.09 -11.62
CA GLN A 209 9.51 4.05 -10.61
C GLN A 209 9.22 5.47 -10.10
N THR A 210 7.97 5.87 -10.14
CA THR A 210 7.51 7.22 -9.77
C THR A 210 6.38 7.09 -8.75
N PRO A 211 6.66 7.19 -7.45
CA PRO A 211 5.62 7.20 -6.42
C PRO A 211 4.60 8.31 -6.64
N THR A 212 3.35 8.00 -6.36
CA THR A 212 2.22 8.92 -6.49
C THR A 212 1.54 9.15 -5.15
N MET A 213 0.82 10.27 -5.05
CA MET A 213 -0.06 10.59 -3.94
C MET A 213 -1.40 11.06 -4.48
N LEU A 214 -2.49 10.52 -3.95
CA LEU A 214 -3.88 10.85 -4.29
C LEU A 214 -4.62 11.26 -3.01
N GLY A 215 -5.56 12.18 -3.12
CA GLY A 215 -6.27 12.80 -2.00
C GLY A 215 -5.62 14.14 -1.58
N ASP A 216 -6.32 14.90 -0.74
CA ASP A 216 -5.92 16.22 -0.24
C ASP A 216 -5.61 16.19 1.26
#